data_9b33516d242bca5a1e18be855d19d58b
#
_entry.id   9b33516d242bca5a1e18be855d19d58b
#
_cell.length_a   1.000
_cell.length_b   1.000
_cell.length_c   1.000
_cell.angle_alpha   90.00
_cell.angle_beta   90.00
_cell.angle_gamma   90.00
#
_symmetry.space_group_name_H-M   'P 1'
#
loop_
_entity.id
_entity.type
_entity.pdbx_description
1 polymer ?
#
loop_
_entity_poly.entity_id
_entity_poly.type
_entity_poly.pdbx_seq_one_letter_code
_entity_poly.pdbx_strand_id
1 'polypeptide(L)'
;MAEKENYDHPVYKHVKDIKDADAVAWAFVNKNKMVQFPFKFPEVGPDEIRINTLYAGLCQSDVHTVREIWGPCLYPMAPGHEIIGEVAIVGSNVKDFKKGDLVGFGTLRTCCEKCEYCVKGKENLCREVPEVFTYGKYWGGYATAMQQPAKFFFKLPPGFKLEKGAPLFCAGITTFYPLEKFLEPEMKVCGVIGCGGLGHMAIQFLHKLGHEVVAFTTSENKKDLLKKLGADKIVISKDDAQMKAAATTIDFMVNTIPSNNTNFNKYISCIKRGGKLIQVGMPAFDDEMRINVNMLVSCEIEILGSCVGPRKPTDKMVDFCAKNDVYPIVEEFPFEKIPEAFEKLENGRPFFRCVVNMKDFAEKNGLKK
;
A
#
# COMPACT_ATOMS: atom_id res chain seq x y z
N MET A 1 -16.89 15.40 -30.63
CA MET A 1 -15.52 15.33 -31.19
C MET A 1 -14.77 14.32 -30.32
N ALA A 2 -14.21 13.26 -30.90
CA ALA A 2 -13.40 12.31 -30.15
C ALA A 2 -12.18 13.08 -29.63
N GLU A 3 -11.97 13.09 -28.30
CA GLU A 3 -10.76 13.64 -27.70
C GLU A 3 -9.55 12.93 -28.36
N LYS A 4 -8.63 13.70 -28.92
CA LYS A 4 -7.38 13.18 -29.45
C LYS A 4 -6.62 12.54 -28.29
N GLU A 5 -6.41 11.22 -28.37
CA GLU A 5 -5.60 10.49 -27.42
C GLU A 5 -4.19 11.05 -27.46
N ASN A 6 -3.74 11.66 -26.36
CA ASN A 6 -2.38 12.16 -26.24
C ASN A 6 -1.52 11.05 -25.64
N TYR A 7 -0.51 10.60 -26.38
CA TYR A 7 0.48 9.61 -25.95
C TYR A 7 1.82 10.25 -25.61
N ASP A 8 1.89 11.60 -25.59
CA ASP A 8 3.13 12.31 -25.24
C ASP A 8 3.31 12.30 -23.71
N HIS A 9 4.48 11.84 -23.27
CA HIS A 9 4.85 11.84 -21.86
C HIS A 9 6.24 12.46 -21.66
N PRO A 10 6.47 13.30 -20.63
CA PRO A 10 7.72 14.03 -20.47
C PRO A 10 8.94 13.14 -20.20
N VAL A 11 8.74 11.89 -19.72
CA VAL A 11 9.82 10.97 -19.33
C VAL A 11 9.87 9.74 -20.26
N TYR A 12 8.72 9.18 -20.64
CA TYR A 12 8.63 7.90 -21.33
C TYR A 12 8.27 8.09 -22.80
N LYS A 13 9.08 7.50 -23.69
CA LYS A 13 8.85 7.60 -25.13
C LYS A 13 7.94 6.47 -25.60
N HIS A 14 6.71 6.80 -26.02
CA HIS A 14 5.80 5.83 -26.64
C HIS A 14 6.39 5.24 -27.92
N VAL A 15 6.19 3.94 -28.14
CA VAL A 15 6.48 3.23 -29.39
C VAL A 15 5.26 2.45 -29.85
N LYS A 16 5.14 2.23 -31.17
CA LYS A 16 3.95 1.57 -31.73
C LYS A 16 3.97 0.06 -31.58
N ASP A 17 5.14 -0.55 -31.71
CA ASP A 17 5.31 -2.00 -31.65
C ASP A 17 5.95 -2.41 -30.33
N ILE A 18 5.43 -3.45 -29.70
CA ILE A 18 5.98 -4.04 -28.48
C ILE A 18 7.43 -4.50 -28.68
N LYS A 19 7.78 -4.97 -29.88
CA LYS A 19 9.14 -5.41 -30.22
C LYS A 19 10.19 -4.29 -30.13
N ASP A 20 9.76 -3.05 -30.29
CA ASP A 20 10.62 -1.88 -30.18
C ASP A 20 10.67 -1.29 -28.75
N ALA A 21 9.86 -1.82 -27.85
CA ALA A 21 9.73 -1.32 -26.48
C ALA A 21 10.81 -1.89 -25.55
N ASP A 22 11.13 -1.12 -24.51
CA ASP A 22 11.84 -1.62 -23.34
C ASP A 22 10.88 -2.27 -22.34
N ALA A 23 9.63 -1.74 -22.28
CA ALA A 23 8.58 -2.24 -21.41
C ALA A 23 7.18 -1.92 -21.98
N VAL A 24 6.16 -2.59 -21.44
CA VAL A 24 4.77 -2.32 -21.71
C VAL A 24 4.07 -1.99 -20.40
N ALA A 25 3.30 -0.91 -20.38
CA ALA A 25 2.46 -0.54 -19.25
C ALA A 25 0.97 -0.66 -19.61
N TRP A 26 0.13 -0.85 -18.60
CA TRP A 26 -1.26 -0.45 -18.66
C TRP A 26 -1.35 0.98 -18.13
N ALA A 27 -1.47 1.93 -19.05
CA ALA A 27 -1.47 3.36 -18.75
C ALA A 27 -2.86 3.97 -18.98
N PHE A 28 -3.26 4.84 -18.04
CA PHE A 28 -4.41 5.69 -18.21
C PHE A 28 -4.03 6.87 -19.11
N VAL A 29 -4.70 7.01 -20.24
CA VAL A 29 -4.54 8.15 -21.17
C VAL A 29 -5.45 9.34 -20.79
N ASN A 30 -6.40 9.09 -19.94
CA ASN A 30 -7.22 10.04 -19.17
C ASN A 30 -7.83 9.29 -17.98
N LYS A 31 -8.54 9.98 -17.10
CA LYS A 31 -9.11 9.39 -15.89
C LYS A 31 -10.09 8.21 -16.12
N ASN A 32 -10.57 8.00 -17.34
CA ASN A 32 -11.58 6.99 -17.65
C ASN A 32 -11.09 5.88 -18.58
N LYS A 33 -9.93 6.05 -19.24
CA LYS A 33 -9.46 5.13 -20.29
C LYS A 33 -8.06 4.62 -20.01
N MET A 34 -7.93 3.32 -19.90
CA MET A 34 -6.68 2.58 -19.77
C MET A 34 -6.36 1.86 -21.08
N VAL A 35 -5.08 1.89 -21.49
CA VAL A 35 -4.60 1.22 -22.71
C VAL A 35 -3.27 0.52 -22.44
N GLN A 36 -2.94 -0.49 -23.25
CA GLN A 36 -1.55 -0.98 -23.29
C GLN A 36 -0.67 0.08 -23.94
N PHE A 37 0.45 0.36 -23.33
CA PHE A 37 1.35 1.44 -23.70
C PHE A 37 2.79 0.90 -23.77
N PRO A 38 3.24 0.46 -24.96
CA PRO A 38 4.64 0.10 -25.19
C PRO A 38 5.51 1.36 -25.16
N PHE A 39 6.65 1.32 -24.44
CA PHE A 39 7.48 2.51 -24.26
C PHE A 39 8.97 2.19 -24.09
N LYS A 40 9.80 3.22 -24.26
CA LYS A 40 11.21 3.21 -23.94
C LYS A 40 11.49 4.06 -22.73
N PHE A 41 12.42 3.59 -21.91
CA PHE A 41 12.98 4.36 -20.80
C PHE A 41 14.03 5.37 -21.29
N PRO A 42 14.27 6.46 -20.55
CA PRO A 42 15.53 7.18 -20.63
C PRO A 42 16.71 6.27 -20.20
N GLU A 43 17.93 6.70 -20.45
CA GLU A 43 19.12 6.03 -19.89
C GLU A 43 19.03 5.95 -18.37
N VAL A 44 19.59 4.87 -17.80
CA VAL A 44 19.60 4.71 -16.34
C VAL A 44 20.54 5.73 -15.73
N GLY A 45 20.00 6.59 -14.89
CA GLY A 45 20.78 7.59 -14.16
C GLY A 45 21.79 6.95 -13.20
N PRO A 46 22.86 7.68 -12.80
CA PRO A 46 23.93 7.14 -11.98
C PRO A 46 23.45 6.60 -10.62
N ASP A 47 22.38 7.15 -10.06
CA ASP A 47 21.83 6.75 -8.75
C ASP A 47 20.53 5.93 -8.87
N GLU A 48 20.19 5.47 -10.08
CA GLU A 48 18.96 4.72 -10.36
C GLU A 48 19.23 3.23 -10.57
N ILE A 49 18.19 2.44 -10.42
CA ILE A 49 18.15 1.07 -10.93
C ILE A 49 16.90 0.87 -11.80
N ARG A 50 17.03 -0.01 -12.80
CA ARG A 50 15.90 -0.53 -13.58
C ARG A 50 15.63 -1.96 -13.13
N ILE A 51 14.37 -2.27 -12.89
CA ILE A 51 13.93 -3.62 -12.54
C ILE A 51 13.00 -4.19 -13.59
N ASN A 52 13.03 -5.50 -13.79
CA ASN A 52 11.91 -6.23 -14.37
C ASN A 52 10.85 -6.40 -13.28
N THR A 53 9.64 -5.91 -13.50
CA THR A 53 8.54 -6.10 -12.56
C THR A 53 8.08 -7.55 -12.63
N LEU A 54 8.06 -8.23 -11.50
CA LEU A 54 7.57 -9.61 -11.38
C LEU A 54 6.11 -9.64 -10.93
N TYR A 55 5.80 -8.83 -9.92
CA TYR A 55 4.45 -8.72 -9.36
C TYR A 55 4.15 -7.27 -8.97
N ALA A 56 2.91 -6.85 -9.18
CA ALA A 56 2.40 -5.56 -8.73
C ALA A 56 1.07 -5.73 -7.99
N GLY A 57 0.96 -5.13 -6.81
CA GLY A 57 -0.31 -5.06 -6.10
C GLY A 57 -1.17 -3.90 -6.61
N LEU A 58 -2.49 -4.05 -6.49
CA LEU A 58 -3.47 -3.02 -6.76
C LEU A 58 -4.04 -2.49 -5.46
N CYS A 59 -4.07 -1.17 -5.31
CA CYS A 59 -4.52 -0.47 -4.12
C CYS A 59 -5.63 0.54 -4.44
N GLN A 60 -6.53 0.77 -3.48
CA GLN A 60 -7.56 1.80 -3.61
C GLN A 60 -6.94 3.19 -3.85
N SER A 61 -5.71 3.42 -3.39
CA SER A 61 -4.96 4.65 -3.66
C SER A 61 -4.70 4.87 -5.16
N ASP A 62 -4.51 3.80 -5.94
CA ASP A 62 -4.36 3.90 -7.40
C ASP A 62 -5.66 4.42 -8.04
N VAL A 63 -6.82 3.96 -7.54
CA VAL A 63 -8.13 4.45 -7.99
C VAL A 63 -8.32 5.92 -7.61
N HIS A 64 -8.06 6.29 -6.35
CA HIS A 64 -8.19 7.68 -5.89
C HIS A 64 -7.33 8.64 -6.71
N THR A 65 -6.13 8.21 -7.06
CA THR A 65 -5.21 9.00 -7.88
C THR A 65 -5.70 9.13 -9.31
N VAL A 66 -5.95 7.99 -9.98
CA VAL A 66 -6.38 7.99 -11.40
C VAL A 66 -7.72 8.71 -11.59
N ARG A 67 -8.62 8.66 -10.61
CA ARG A 67 -9.90 9.39 -10.64
C ARG A 67 -9.80 10.83 -10.15
N GLU A 68 -8.59 11.30 -9.85
CA GLU A 68 -8.30 12.67 -9.39
C GLU A 68 -9.03 13.05 -8.08
N ILE A 69 -9.34 12.05 -7.24
CA ILE A 69 -9.97 12.27 -5.93
C ILE A 69 -8.99 12.99 -4.98
N TRP A 70 -7.70 12.75 -5.13
CA TRP A 70 -6.63 13.39 -4.37
C TRP A 70 -5.91 14.51 -5.13
N GLY A 71 -6.54 15.08 -6.16
CA GLY A 71 -6.00 16.15 -6.98
C GLY A 71 -5.63 15.73 -8.40
N PRO A 72 -5.23 16.68 -9.24
CA PRO A 72 -5.01 16.46 -10.66
C PRO A 72 -3.79 15.56 -10.92
N CYS A 73 -3.88 14.75 -11.97
CA CYS A 73 -2.81 13.86 -12.43
C CYS A 73 -2.29 14.25 -13.81
N LEU A 74 -1.05 13.85 -14.10
CA LEU A 74 -0.47 13.93 -15.43
C LEU A 74 -0.78 12.63 -16.19
N TYR A 75 -1.47 12.76 -17.32
CA TYR A 75 -1.71 11.64 -18.25
C TYR A 75 -0.85 11.79 -19.52
N PRO A 76 -0.44 10.65 -20.13
CA PRO A 76 -0.72 9.26 -19.73
C PRO A 76 0.04 8.85 -18.46
N MET A 77 -0.57 7.99 -17.62
CA MET A 77 0.05 7.51 -16.40
C MET A 77 -0.16 6.01 -16.18
N ALA A 78 0.89 5.30 -15.79
CA ALA A 78 0.78 3.94 -15.26
C ALA A 78 0.89 4.00 -13.73
N PRO A 79 -0.20 3.68 -13.00
CA PRO A 79 -0.17 3.67 -11.54
C PRO A 79 0.53 2.42 -10.99
N GLY A 80 0.40 2.19 -9.69
CA GLY A 80 0.95 1.04 -8.98
C GLY A 80 2.13 1.42 -8.09
N HIS A 81 1.96 1.22 -6.79
CA HIS A 81 2.94 1.57 -5.76
C HIS A 81 3.22 0.39 -4.81
N GLU A 82 2.98 -0.81 -5.26
CA GLU A 82 3.19 -2.07 -4.55
C GLU A 82 3.91 -3.02 -5.50
N ILE A 83 5.24 -3.07 -5.46
CA ILE A 83 6.03 -3.71 -6.52
C ILE A 83 7.03 -4.71 -5.96
N ILE A 84 7.12 -5.85 -6.61
CA ILE A 84 8.20 -6.83 -6.50
C ILE A 84 8.86 -6.95 -7.88
N GLY A 85 10.19 -6.90 -7.92
CA GLY A 85 10.94 -7.03 -9.15
C GLY A 85 12.32 -7.64 -8.99
N GLU A 86 12.99 -7.84 -10.13
CA GLU A 86 14.35 -8.29 -10.23
C GLU A 86 15.20 -7.19 -10.88
N VAL A 87 16.32 -6.84 -10.27
CA VAL A 87 17.25 -5.81 -10.79
C VAL A 87 17.80 -6.23 -12.13
N ALA A 88 17.58 -5.42 -13.16
CA ALA A 88 18.05 -5.62 -14.52
C ALA A 88 19.29 -4.77 -14.84
N ILE A 89 19.25 -3.47 -14.49
CA ILE A 89 20.33 -2.50 -14.76
C ILE A 89 20.58 -1.69 -13.50
N VAL A 90 21.86 -1.39 -13.24
CA VAL A 90 22.30 -0.65 -12.05
C VAL A 90 23.11 0.56 -12.50
N GLY A 91 22.78 1.74 -11.98
CA GLY A 91 23.51 2.99 -12.20
C GLY A 91 24.92 2.97 -11.58
N SER A 92 25.82 3.78 -12.12
CA SER A 92 27.25 3.74 -11.77
C SER A 92 27.58 4.05 -10.31
N ASN A 93 26.75 4.85 -9.62
CA ASN A 93 26.93 5.22 -8.22
C ASN A 93 26.34 4.20 -7.25
N VAL A 94 25.47 3.31 -7.73
CA VAL A 94 24.74 2.35 -6.87
C VAL A 94 25.68 1.20 -6.49
N LYS A 95 25.89 1.00 -5.19
CA LYS A 95 26.78 -0.05 -4.64
C LYS A 95 26.02 -1.17 -3.94
N ASP A 96 24.79 -0.89 -3.50
CA ASP A 96 24.03 -1.81 -2.65
C ASP A 96 23.24 -2.86 -3.45
N PHE A 97 23.13 -2.69 -4.77
CA PHE A 97 22.38 -3.59 -5.64
C PHE A 97 23.22 -4.11 -6.80
N LYS A 98 22.88 -5.30 -7.28
CA LYS A 98 23.44 -5.92 -8.48
C LYS A 98 22.34 -6.56 -9.32
N LYS A 99 22.62 -6.79 -10.60
CA LYS A 99 21.72 -7.53 -11.50
C LYS A 99 21.34 -8.88 -10.89
N GLY A 100 20.05 -9.21 -10.91
CA GLY A 100 19.48 -10.43 -10.36
C GLY A 100 19.03 -10.30 -8.89
N ASP A 101 19.32 -9.20 -8.17
CA ASP A 101 18.79 -9.00 -6.82
C ASP A 101 17.27 -8.89 -6.88
N LEU A 102 16.58 -9.60 -6.00
CA LEU A 102 15.14 -9.46 -5.81
C LEU A 102 14.85 -8.30 -4.87
N VAL A 103 13.95 -7.42 -5.31
CA VAL A 103 13.66 -6.17 -4.60
C VAL A 103 12.18 -5.88 -4.53
N GLY A 104 11.80 -5.16 -3.49
CA GLY A 104 10.50 -4.53 -3.36
C GLY A 104 10.58 -3.03 -3.52
N PHE A 105 9.48 -2.40 -3.91
CA PHE A 105 9.36 -0.96 -3.99
C PHE A 105 7.94 -0.51 -3.62
N GLY A 106 7.86 0.63 -2.89
CA GLY A 106 6.61 1.10 -2.31
C GLY A 106 6.21 2.50 -2.75
N THR A 107 5.52 3.17 -1.86
CA THR A 107 4.89 4.47 -2.11
C THR A 107 5.89 5.62 -2.27
N LEU A 108 7.02 5.57 -1.54
CA LEU A 108 8.01 6.65 -1.55
C LEU A 108 9.03 6.43 -2.66
N ARG A 109 9.17 7.43 -3.54
CA ARG A 109 10.17 7.45 -4.61
C ARG A 109 11.40 8.27 -4.25
N THR A 110 11.20 9.45 -3.66
CA THR A 110 12.28 10.38 -3.30
C THR A 110 11.98 11.08 -1.97
N CYS A 111 13.00 11.71 -1.41
CA CYS A 111 12.87 12.68 -0.34
C CYS A 111 14.00 13.70 -0.46
N CYS A 112 13.91 14.84 0.22
CA CYS A 112 14.92 15.91 0.09
C CYS A 112 16.23 15.65 0.86
N GLU A 113 16.27 14.65 1.73
CA GLU A 113 17.40 14.21 2.57
C GLU A 113 17.95 15.24 3.58
N LYS A 114 17.52 16.49 3.49
CA LYS A 114 18.06 17.62 4.29
C LYS A 114 17.09 18.23 5.31
N CYS A 115 15.77 18.03 5.15
CA CYS A 115 14.81 18.56 6.11
C CYS A 115 14.85 17.81 7.45
N GLU A 116 14.30 18.41 8.48
CA GLU A 116 14.26 17.84 9.84
C GLU A 116 13.66 16.43 9.93
N TYR A 117 12.72 16.10 9.04
CA TYR A 117 12.10 14.78 8.99
C TYR A 117 13.03 13.76 8.35
N CYS A 118 13.63 14.10 7.20
CA CYS A 118 14.55 13.19 6.51
C CYS A 118 15.78 12.86 7.36
N VAL A 119 16.38 13.88 8.00
CA VAL A 119 17.54 13.69 8.90
C VAL A 119 17.21 12.78 10.08
N LYS A 120 15.95 12.76 10.55
CA LYS A 120 15.46 11.87 11.61
C LYS A 120 14.97 10.51 11.09
N GLY A 121 15.17 10.18 9.81
CA GLY A 121 14.68 8.93 9.21
C GLY A 121 13.16 8.82 9.16
N LYS A 122 12.48 9.94 8.95
CA LYS A 122 11.03 10.05 8.77
C LYS A 122 10.71 10.56 7.36
N GLU A 123 11.25 9.89 6.35
CA GLU A 123 11.18 10.31 4.96
C GLU A 123 9.73 10.43 4.45
N ASN A 124 8.81 9.65 5.01
CA ASN A 124 7.37 9.72 4.72
C ASN A 124 6.72 11.06 5.15
N LEU A 125 7.42 11.87 5.95
CA LEU A 125 7.00 13.21 6.37
C LEU A 125 7.85 14.31 5.75
N CYS A 126 8.57 14.02 4.67
CA CYS A 126 9.42 15.00 3.99
C CYS A 126 8.61 16.24 3.59
N ARG A 127 9.16 17.46 3.88
CA ARG A 127 8.50 18.74 3.56
C ARG A 127 8.48 19.07 2.07
N GLU A 128 9.51 18.64 1.36
CA GLU A 128 9.61 18.79 -0.10
C GLU A 128 8.94 17.58 -0.75
N VAL A 129 7.67 17.44 -0.55
CA VAL A 129 6.74 16.38 -0.96
C VAL A 129 7.45 15.15 -1.54
N PRO A 130 7.51 14.04 -0.82
CA PRO A 130 8.04 12.81 -1.37
C PRO A 130 7.27 12.54 -2.68
N GLU A 131 7.98 12.47 -3.81
CA GLU A 131 7.34 12.11 -5.07
C GLU A 131 6.77 10.70 -4.91
N VAL A 132 5.46 10.64 -4.88
CA VAL A 132 4.70 9.39 -4.83
C VAL A 132 4.37 9.04 -6.27
N PHE A 133 4.40 7.79 -6.63
CA PHE A 133 4.05 7.35 -8.00
C PHE A 133 2.72 7.80 -8.52
N THR A 134 1.98 8.41 -7.67
CA THR A 134 0.56 8.53 -7.84
C THR A 134 0.15 9.62 -8.80
N TYR A 135 1.04 10.56 -9.18
CA TYR A 135 0.61 11.74 -9.95
C TYR A 135 1.08 11.77 -11.42
N GLY A 136 1.57 10.64 -11.93
CA GLY A 136 1.77 10.41 -13.36
C GLY A 136 3.11 10.87 -13.96
N LYS A 137 3.91 11.72 -13.28
CA LYS A 137 5.23 12.13 -13.80
C LYS A 137 6.21 10.96 -13.92
N TYR A 138 6.17 10.04 -12.97
CA TYR A 138 6.91 8.78 -13.00
C TYR A 138 5.93 7.62 -12.85
N TRP A 139 6.16 6.55 -13.59
CA TRP A 139 5.24 5.42 -13.65
C TRP A 139 5.56 4.36 -12.62
N GLY A 140 4.51 3.70 -12.17
CA GLY A 140 4.57 2.66 -11.15
C GLY A 140 4.51 1.25 -11.71
N GLY A 141 4.00 0.35 -10.89
CA GLY A 141 4.08 -1.10 -11.09
C GLY A 141 3.12 -1.71 -12.11
N TYR A 142 2.19 -0.93 -12.70
CA TYR A 142 1.35 -1.48 -13.79
C TYR A 142 2.11 -1.56 -15.11
N ALA A 143 3.41 -1.79 -15.04
CA ALA A 143 4.32 -1.94 -16.17
C ALA A 143 5.24 -3.15 -15.97
N THR A 144 5.65 -3.77 -17.07
CA THR A 144 6.54 -4.95 -17.06
C THR A 144 7.96 -4.65 -16.58
N ALA A 145 8.33 -3.38 -16.53
CA ALA A 145 9.57 -2.90 -15.94
C ALA A 145 9.40 -1.48 -15.39
N MET A 146 10.26 -1.07 -14.46
CA MET A 146 10.30 0.30 -13.94
C MET A 146 11.74 0.74 -13.65
N GLN A 147 11.97 2.06 -13.65
CA GLN A 147 13.26 2.69 -13.37
C GLN A 147 13.08 3.79 -12.33
N GLN A 148 13.82 3.69 -11.22
CA GLN A 148 13.65 4.60 -10.08
C GLN A 148 14.95 4.78 -9.31
N PRO A 149 15.09 5.83 -8.46
CA PRO A 149 16.20 5.99 -7.55
C PRO A 149 16.41 4.75 -6.67
N ALA A 150 17.64 4.26 -6.62
CA ALA A 150 18.01 3.03 -5.92
C ALA A 150 17.69 3.07 -4.43
N LYS A 151 17.73 4.25 -3.81
CA LYS A 151 17.56 4.46 -2.38
C LYS A 151 16.27 3.91 -1.80
N PHE A 152 15.18 3.86 -2.57
CA PHE A 152 13.86 3.43 -2.09
C PHE A 152 13.49 2.01 -2.51
N PHE A 153 14.45 1.26 -3.05
CA PHE A 153 14.30 -0.18 -3.19
C PHE A 153 14.72 -0.91 -1.91
N PHE A 154 14.06 -2.02 -1.65
CA PHE A 154 14.26 -2.87 -0.48
C PHE A 154 14.68 -4.26 -0.94
N LYS A 155 15.83 -4.77 -0.46
CA LYS A 155 16.23 -6.15 -0.75
C LYS A 155 15.28 -7.13 -0.10
N LEU A 156 14.92 -8.17 -0.83
CA LEU A 156 14.07 -9.22 -0.30
C LEU A 156 14.95 -10.35 0.26
N PRO A 157 14.66 -10.82 1.48
CA PRO A 157 15.41 -11.92 2.07
C PRO A 157 15.12 -13.25 1.36
N PRO A 158 16.02 -14.24 1.45
CA PRO A 158 15.77 -15.57 0.92
C PRO A 158 14.48 -16.18 1.46
N GLY A 159 13.71 -16.83 0.59
CA GLY A 159 12.42 -17.44 0.96
C GLY A 159 11.23 -16.48 1.05
N PHE A 160 11.42 -15.21 0.72
CA PHE A 160 10.32 -14.25 0.63
C PHE A 160 9.32 -14.67 -0.47
N LYS A 161 8.02 -14.68 -0.13
CA LYS A 161 6.94 -15.10 -1.05
C LYS A 161 6.61 -13.97 -2.02
N LEU A 162 7.24 -13.99 -3.19
CA LEU A 162 7.15 -12.91 -4.19
C LEU A 162 5.71 -12.67 -4.66
N GLU A 163 4.97 -13.75 -4.92
CA GLU A 163 3.60 -13.72 -5.42
C GLU A 163 2.61 -13.06 -4.45
N LYS A 164 2.99 -12.95 -3.18
CA LYS A 164 2.17 -12.33 -2.12
C LYS A 164 2.76 -11.04 -1.59
N GLY A 165 4.03 -10.76 -1.90
CA GLY A 165 4.81 -9.73 -1.24
C GLY A 165 4.50 -8.31 -1.66
N ALA A 166 4.01 -8.08 -2.89
CA ALA A 166 3.83 -6.74 -3.42
C ALA A 166 2.98 -5.83 -2.51
N PRO A 167 1.80 -6.25 -1.99
CA PRO A 167 0.99 -5.38 -1.13
C PRO A 167 1.64 -5.04 0.22
N LEU A 168 2.71 -5.71 0.62
CA LEU A 168 3.44 -5.36 1.85
C LEU A 168 4.05 -3.96 1.78
N PHE A 169 4.41 -3.49 0.58
CA PHE A 169 5.01 -2.18 0.38
C PHE A 169 4.03 -0.99 0.44
N CYS A 170 2.73 -1.28 0.62
CA CYS A 170 1.71 -0.29 0.97
C CYS A 170 0.92 -0.76 2.19
N ALA A 171 0.05 -1.77 2.04
CA ALA A 171 -0.82 -2.25 3.11
C ALA A 171 -0.02 -2.80 4.32
N GLY A 172 1.09 -3.50 4.06
CA GLY A 172 1.96 -4.02 5.10
C GLY A 172 2.57 -2.90 5.92
N ILE A 173 3.34 -2.00 5.29
CA ILE A 173 4.02 -0.92 6.02
C ILE A 173 3.04 0.07 6.66
N THR A 174 1.90 0.35 6.02
CA THR A 174 0.87 1.24 6.58
C THR A 174 0.30 0.70 7.89
N THR A 175 0.22 -0.61 8.04
CA THR A 175 -0.30 -1.24 9.27
C THR A 175 0.79 -1.66 10.24
N PHE A 176 2.02 -1.89 9.80
CA PHE A 176 3.15 -2.23 10.65
C PHE A 176 3.77 -1.00 11.35
N TYR A 177 3.99 0.08 10.60
CA TYR A 177 4.67 1.28 11.14
C TYR A 177 3.97 1.91 12.35
N PRO A 178 2.64 2.09 12.39
CA PRO A 178 1.99 2.60 13.59
C PRO A 178 2.13 1.68 14.81
N LEU A 179 2.25 0.37 14.63
CA LEU A 179 2.51 -0.57 15.74
C LEU A 179 3.91 -0.32 16.29
N GLU A 180 4.94 -0.25 15.46
CA GLU A 180 6.30 0.07 15.90
C GLU A 180 6.39 1.43 16.59
N LYS A 181 5.58 2.40 16.14
CA LYS A 181 5.71 3.79 16.60
C LYS A 181 4.91 4.12 17.85
N PHE A 182 3.73 3.54 18.03
CA PHE A 182 2.74 3.99 19.02
C PHE A 182 2.26 2.88 19.96
N LEU A 183 2.53 1.61 19.67
CA LEU A 183 2.13 0.51 20.52
C LEU A 183 3.12 0.37 21.69
N GLU A 184 2.60 0.45 22.90
CA GLU A 184 3.39 0.37 24.15
C GLU A 184 3.33 -1.05 24.73
N PRO A 185 4.36 -1.50 25.47
CA PRO A 185 4.45 -2.88 25.96
C PRO A 185 3.32 -3.30 26.91
N GLU A 186 2.70 -2.37 27.61
CA GLU A 186 1.54 -2.58 28.51
C GLU A 186 0.21 -2.72 27.79
N MET A 187 0.10 -2.29 26.53
CA MET A 187 -1.10 -2.39 25.71
C MET A 187 -1.30 -3.82 25.22
N LYS A 188 -2.16 -4.60 25.90
CA LYS A 188 -2.33 -6.03 25.65
C LYS A 188 -3.44 -6.37 24.68
N VAL A 189 -4.55 -5.60 24.70
CA VAL A 189 -5.73 -5.84 23.87
C VAL A 189 -5.78 -4.83 22.74
N CYS A 190 -5.64 -5.31 21.51
CA CYS A 190 -5.58 -4.47 20.31
C CYS A 190 -6.80 -4.69 19.43
N GLY A 191 -7.44 -3.59 19.03
CA GLY A 191 -8.59 -3.57 18.11
C GLY A 191 -8.20 -3.26 16.68
N VAL A 192 -8.90 -3.85 15.71
CA VAL A 192 -8.77 -3.51 14.29
C VAL A 192 -10.15 -3.19 13.74
N ILE A 193 -10.37 -1.94 13.29
CA ILE A 193 -11.60 -1.50 12.65
C ILE A 193 -11.47 -1.65 11.13
N GLY A 194 -12.39 -2.45 10.54
CA GLY A 194 -12.37 -2.71 9.10
C GLY A 194 -11.42 -3.84 8.73
N CYS A 195 -11.97 -5.03 8.47
CA CYS A 195 -11.19 -6.24 8.16
C CYS A 195 -11.11 -6.46 6.64
N GLY A 196 -10.63 -5.46 5.91
CA GLY A 196 -10.36 -5.47 4.48
C GLY A 196 -8.87 -5.63 4.14
N GLY A 197 -8.45 -5.00 3.04
CA GLY A 197 -7.07 -5.08 2.51
C GLY A 197 -5.97 -4.59 3.46
N LEU A 198 -6.25 -3.61 4.32
CA LEU A 198 -5.35 -3.16 5.39
C LEU A 198 -5.56 -3.98 6.67
N GLY A 199 -6.81 -4.10 7.12
CA GLY A 199 -7.10 -4.67 8.43
C GLY A 199 -6.69 -6.13 8.60
N HIS A 200 -6.75 -6.97 7.54
CA HIS A 200 -6.27 -8.34 7.64
C HIS A 200 -4.75 -8.43 7.86
N MET A 201 -3.98 -7.42 7.42
CA MET A 201 -2.55 -7.31 7.72
C MET A 201 -2.33 -6.86 9.18
N ALA A 202 -3.08 -5.85 9.65
CA ALA A 202 -3.00 -5.39 11.03
C ALA A 202 -3.29 -6.53 12.03
N ILE A 203 -4.30 -7.36 11.77
CA ILE A 203 -4.63 -8.55 12.58
C ILE A 203 -3.43 -9.50 12.66
N GLN A 204 -2.83 -9.85 11.52
CA GLN A 204 -1.69 -10.77 11.48
C GLN A 204 -0.47 -10.20 12.24
N PHE A 205 -0.15 -8.91 12.04
CA PHE A 205 0.97 -8.27 12.74
C PHE A 205 0.75 -8.27 14.25
N LEU A 206 -0.40 -7.82 14.73
CA LEU A 206 -0.72 -7.76 16.15
C LEU A 206 -0.68 -9.15 16.80
N HIS A 207 -1.26 -10.17 16.15
CA HIS A 207 -1.20 -11.55 16.61
C HIS A 207 0.24 -12.07 16.72
N LYS A 208 1.06 -11.85 15.68
CA LYS A 208 2.47 -12.27 15.68
C LYS A 208 3.35 -11.50 16.67
N LEU A 209 2.94 -10.30 17.06
CA LEU A 209 3.57 -9.51 18.13
C LEU A 209 3.11 -9.97 19.53
N GLY A 210 2.15 -10.89 19.64
CA GLY A 210 1.70 -11.50 20.89
C GLY A 210 0.60 -10.73 21.64
N HIS A 211 -0.17 -9.89 20.92
CA HIS A 211 -1.32 -9.17 21.48
C HIS A 211 -2.62 -9.97 21.32
N GLU A 212 -3.56 -9.77 22.23
CA GLU A 212 -4.94 -10.19 22.05
C GLU A 212 -5.62 -9.30 21.01
N VAL A 213 -6.12 -9.90 19.92
CA VAL A 213 -6.65 -9.16 18.76
C VAL A 213 -8.17 -9.23 18.70
N VAL A 214 -8.80 -8.05 18.72
CA VAL A 214 -10.25 -7.88 18.56
C VAL A 214 -10.55 -7.27 17.19
N ALA A 215 -11.15 -8.04 16.29
CA ALA A 215 -11.48 -7.61 14.94
C ALA A 215 -12.92 -7.06 14.87
N PHE A 216 -13.07 -5.80 14.49
CA PHE A 216 -14.37 -5.16 14.27
C PHE A 216 -14.74 -5.23 12.78
N THR A 217 -15.81 -5.94 12.47
CA THR A 217 -16.28 -6.13 11.09
C THR A 217 -17.79 -5.97 10.98
N THR A 218 -18.29 -5.59 9.80
CA THR A 218 -19.73 -5.53 9.51
C THR A 218 -20.29 -6.86 8.99
N SER A 219 -19.43 -7.82 8.66
CA SER A 219 -19.79 -9.08 7.99
C SER A 219 -19.46 -10.30 8.85
N GLU A 220 -20.44 -11.15 9.04
CA GLU A 220 -20.25 -12.44 9.70
C GLU A 220 -19.50 -13.47 8.85
N ASN A 221 -19.60 -13.36 7.53
CA ASN A 221 -19.04 -14.32 6.58
C ASN A 221 -17.52 -14.45 6.64
N LYS A 222 -16.82 -13.49 7.28
CA LYS A 222 -15.36 -13.51 7.42
C LYS A 222 -14.88 -14.05 8.76
N LYS A 223 -15.76 -14.41 9.69
CA LYS A 223 -15.39 -14.78 11.08
C LYS A 223 -14.31 -15.86 11.13
N ASP A 224 -14.52 -16.99 10.45
CA ASP A 224 -13.57 -18.11 10.49
C ASP A 224 -12.21 -17.75 9.88
N LEU A 225 -12.24 -16.94 8.83
CA LEU A 225 -11.01 -16.48 8.19
C LEU A 225 -10.25 -15.50 9.09
N LEU A 226 -10.94 -14.55 9.74
CA LEU A 226 -10.31 -13.62 10.66
C LEU A 226 -9.68 -14.32 11.86
N LYS A 227 -10.33 -15.37 12.39
CA LYS A 227 -9.75 -16.24 13.43
C LYS A 227 -8.48 -16.93 12.93
N LYS A 228 -8.48 -17.49 11.71
CA LYS A 228 -7.29 -18.11 11.11
C LYS A 228 -6.13 -17.11 10.92
N LEU A 229 -6.44 -15.83 10.74
CA LEU A 229 -5.46 -14.74 10.63
C LEU A 229 -4.93 -14.27 11.99
N GLY A 230 -5.51 -14.75 13.09
CA GLY A 230 -5.06 -14.46 14.45
C GLY A 230 -5.97 -13.51 15.23
N ALA A 231 -7.21 -13.27 14.81
CA ALA A 231 -8.17 -12.56 15.65
C ALA A 231 -8.69 -13.49 16.77
N ASP A 232 -8.49 -13.10 18.03
CA ASP A 232 -8.98 -13.82 19.20
C ASP A 232 -10.48 -13.61 19.40
N LYS A 233 -10.93 -12.38 19.19
CA LYS A 233 -12.35 -11.99 19.27
C LYS A 233 -12.79 -11.26 18.00
N ILE A 234 -14.07 -11.45 17.67
CA ILE A 234 -14.69 -10.78 16.51
C ILE A 234 -15.96 -10.10 17.00
N VAL A 235 -16.03 -8.81 16.75
CA VAL A 235 -17.17 -7.94 17.08
C VAL A 235 -17.88 -7.54 15.80
N ILE A 236 -19.15 -7.89 15.67
CA ILE A 236 -19.99 -7.42 14.57
C ILE A 236 -20.45 -6.00 14.88
N SER A 237 -19.87 -5.04 14.19
CA SER A 237 -20.07 -3.61 14.50
C SER A 237 -21.48 -3.06 14.22
N LYS A 238 -22.34 -3.87 13.61
CA LYS A 238 -23.79 -3.61 13.45
C LYS A 238 -24.63 -4.16 14.61
N ASP A 239 -24.05 -4.96 15.49
CA ASP A 239 -24.69 -5.54 16.65
C ASP A 239 -24.35 -4.69 17.89
N ASP A 240 -25.32 -3.93 18.36
CA ASP A 240 -25.14 -3.01 19.50
C ASP A 240 -24.82 -3.76 20.81
N ALA A 241 -25.29 -5.00 20.98
CA ALA A 241 -24.98 -5.81 22.16
C ALA A 241 -23.51 -6.22 22.17
N GLN A 242 -22.96 -6.64 21.02
CA GLN A 242 -21.55 -6.96 20.89
C GLN A 242 -20.66 -5.72 21.06
N MET A 243 -21.07 -4.57 20.48
CA MET A 243 -20.35 -3.29 20.67
C MET A 243 -20.35 -2.86 22.13
N LYS A 244 -21.48 -2.99 22.84
CA LYS A 244 -21.58 -2.71 24.27
C LYS A 244 -20.70 -3.66 25.11
N ALA A 245 -20.63 -4.94 24.75
CA ALA A 245 -19.77 -5.90 25.43
C ALA A 245 -18.27 -5.61 25.22
N ALA A 246 -17.91 -4.97 24.12
CA ALA A 246 -16.54 -4.53 23.83
C ALA A 246 -16.17 -3.18 24.46
N ALA A 247 -17.12 -2.47 25.11
CA ALA A 247 -16.88 -1.15 25.67
C ALA A 247 -15.73 -1.16 26.70
N THR A 248 -14.82 -0.20 26.58
CA THR A 248 -13.67 0.02 27.48
C THR A 248 -12.75 -1.20 27.64
N THR A 249 -12.60 -2.04 26.59
CA THR A 249 -11.76 -3.25 26.65
C THR A 249 -10.48 -3.13 25.83
N ILE A 250 -10.36 -2.15 24.92
CA ILE A 250 -9.27 -2.04 23.94
C ILE A 250 -8.23 -1.03 24.41
N ASP A 251 -6.96 -1.41 24.44
CA ASP A 251 -5.84 -0.50 24.77
C ASP A 251 -5.38 0.31 23.54
N PHE A 252 -5.30 -0.35 22.38
CA PHE A 252 -4.78 0.21 21.15
C PHE A 252 -5.66 -0.20 19.96
N MET A 253 -6.08 0.73 19.13
CA MET A 253 -7.00 0.47 18.03
C MET A 253 -6.48 1.02 16.71
N VAL A 254 -6.40 0.16 15.67
CA VAL A 254 -6.04 0.56 14.31
C VAL A 254 -7.31 0.70 13.48
N ASN A 255 -7.56 1.91 12.97
CA ASN A 255 -8.69 2.17 12.09
C ASN A 255 -8.26 2.20 10.62
N THR A 256 -8.77 1.25 9.85
CA THR A 256 -8.49 1.13 8.41
C THR A 256 -9.64 1.61 7.52
N ILE A 257 -10.73 2.10 8.12
CA ILE A 257 -11.90 2.62 7.39
C ILE A 257 -11.65 4.09 7.06
N PRO A 258 -11.71 4.47 5.77
CA PRO A 258 -11.49 5.86 5.35
C PRO A 258 -12.76 6.73 5.39
N SER A 259 -13.92 6.19 5.69
CA SER A 259 -15.22 6.84 5.48
C SER A 259 -15.64 7.78 6.59
N ASN A 260 -16.11 8.98 6.24
CA ASN A 260 -16.73 9.97 7.12
C ASN A 260 -18.18 9.62 7.55
N ASN A 261 -18.85 8.71 6.83
CA ASN A 261 -20.20 8.25 7.17
C ASN A 261 -20.22 7.23 8.33
N THR A 262 -19.08 6.89 8.87
CA THR A 262 -18.97 5.96 9.99
C THR A 262 -19.14 6.68 11.32
N ASN A 263 -20.04 6.18 12.18
CA ASN A 263 -20.11 6.65 13.56
C ASN A 263 -18.92 6.14 14.36
N PHE A 264 -17.82 6.89 14.39
CA PHE A 264 -16.60 6.51 15.09
C PHE A 264 -16.75 6.51 16.62
N ASN A 265 -17.72 7.24 17.18
CA ASN A 265 -17.92 7.27 18.63
C ASN A 265 -18.23 5.90 19.22
N LYS A 266 -18.90 5.02 18.47
CA LYS A 266 -19.12 3.64 18.90
C LYS A 266 -17.85 2.80 19.02
N TYR A 267 -16.82 3.07 18.20
CA TYR A 267 -15.52 2.40 18.32
C TYR A 267 -14.66 3.03 19.40
N ILE A 268 -14.71 4.38 19.51
CA ILE A 268 -13.99 5.12 20.56
C ILE A 268 -14.49 4.67 21.95
N SER A 269 -15.80 4.39 22.11
CA SER A 269 -16.34 3.86 23.37
C SER A 269 -15.79 2.47 23.77
N CYS A 270 -15.20 1.74 22.82
CA CYS A 270 -14.53 0.46 23.11
C CYS A 270 -13.13 0.65 23.67
N ILE A 271 -12.53 1.85 23.56
CA ILE A 271 -11.18 2.13 24.00
C ILE A 271 -11.17 2.37 25.51
N LYS A 272 -10.17 1.80 26.20
CA LYS A 272 -9.92 2.06 27.61
C LYS A 272 -9.49 3.52 27.84
N ARG A 273 -9.60 4.00 29.07
CA ARG A 273 -9.01 5.29 29.47
C ARG A 273 -7.51 5.30 29.25
N GLY A 274 -6.98 6.36 28.65
CA GLY A 274 -5.58 6.47 28.23
C GLY A 274 -5.22 5.62 27.00
N GLY A 275 -6.19 4.98 26.34
CA GLY A 275 -5.94 4.18 25.15
C GLY A 275 -5.84 5.01 23.87
N LYS A 276 -5.43 4.35 22.77
CA LYS A 276 -5.09 5.01 21.51
C LYS A 276 -5.92 4.50 20.33
N LEU A 277 -6.32 5.42 19.45
CA LEU A 277 -6.86 5.12 18.11
C LEU A 277 -5.93 5.65 17.05
N ILE A 278 -5.48 4.77 16.15
CA ILE A 278 -4.59 5.13 15.04
C ILE A 278 -5.36 5.09 13.73
N GLN A 279 -5.52 6.25 13.09
CA GLN A 279 -6.12 6.37 11.77
C GLN A 279 -5.07 6.07 10.70
N VAL A 280 -5.31 5.03 9.90
CA VAL A 280 -4.47 4.66 8.74
C VAL A 280 -5.25 4.62 7.42
N GLY A 281 -6.56 4.43 7.48
CA GLY A 281 -7.42 4.53 6.30
C GLY A 281 -7.45 5.98 5.81
N MET A 282 -7.04 6.23 4.56
CA MET A 282 -6.98 7.58 3.99
C MET A 282 -8.26 7.87 3.18
N PRO A 283 -9.08 8.85 3.60
CA PRO A 283 -10.31 9.24 2.92
C PRO A 283 -10.03 10.20 1.73
N ALA A 284 -11.09 10.67 1.09
CA ALA A 284 -11.03 11.86 0.24
C ALA A 284 -10.66 13.10 1.09
N PHE A 285 -10.14 14.17 0.45
CA PHE A 285 -9.61 15.32 1.20
C PHE A 285 -10.67 16.12 1.97
N ASP A 286 -11.92 16.03 1.59
CA ASP A 286 -13.05 16.70 2.23
C ASP A 286 -13.79 15.83 3.27
N ASP A 287 -13.32 14.61 3.49
CA ASP A 287 -13.88 13.71 4.50
C ASP A 287 -13.44 14.11 5.92
N GLU A 288 -14.37 14.10 6.85
CA GLU A 288 -14.15 14.48 8.25
C GLU A 288 -14.54 13.34 9.19
N MET A 289 -13.77 13.18 10.26
CA MET A 289 -14.09 12.30 11.37
C MET A 289 -14.82 13.08 12.47
N ARG A 290 -16.09 12.74 12.75
CA ARG A 290 -16.85 13.36 13.83
C ARG A 290 -16.66 12.60 15.14
N ILE A 291 -16.22 13.31 16.18
CA ILE A 291 -15.83 12.76 17.48
C ILE A 291 -16.53 13.52 18.60
N ASN A 292 -17.00 12.77 19.61
CA ASN A 292 -17.47 13.35 20.86
C ASN A 292 -16.27 13.78 21.72
N VAL A 293 -16.05 15.10 21.80
CA VAL A 293 -14.91 15.68 22.52
C VAL A 293 -14.93 15.35 24.02
N ASN A 294 -16.12 15.22 24.62
CA ASN A 294 -16.26 14.80 26.02
C ASN A 294 -15.60 13.44 26.28
N MET A 295 -15.77 12.49 25.34
CA MET A 295 -15.13 11.16 25.48
C MET A 295 -13.62 11.26 25.43
N LEU A 296 -13.07 12.11 24.53
CA LEU A 296 -11.63 12.31 24.44
C LEU A 296 -11.07 12.86 25.75
N VAL A 297 -11.67 13.95 26.26
CA VAL A 297 -11.16 14.66 27.45
C VAL A 297 -11.36 13.82 28.72
N SER A 298 -12.57 13.26 28.93
CA SER A 298 -12.88 12.52 30.18
C SER A 298 -12.19 11.15 30.27
N CYS A 299 -11.76 10.58 29.16
CA CYS A 299 -11.08 9.29 29.09
C CYS A 299 -9.61 9.39 28.67
N GLU A 300 -9.08 10.60 28.41
CA GLU A 300 -7.71 10.83 27.94
C GLU A 300 -7.34 9.96 26.73
N ILE A 301 -8.27 9.83 25.75
CA ILE A 301 -8.06 9.01 24.56
C ILE A 301 -7.21 9.77 23.54
N GLU A 302 -6.15 9.16 23.06
CA GLU A 302 -5.34 9.70 21.97
C GLU A 302 -5.87 9.27 20.60
N ILE A 303 -6.02 10.22 19.67
CA ILE A 303 -6.31 9.94 18.26
C ILE A 303 -5.14 10.42 17.41
N LEU A 304 -4.50 9.50 16.70
CA LEU A 304 -3.25 9.72 16.00
C LEU A 304 -3.38 9.31 14.53
N GLY A 305 -2.74 10.06 13.63
CA GLY A 305 -2.61 9.70 12.22
C GLY A 305 -1.30 8.95 11.93
N SER A 306 -1.35 8.01 10.98
CA SER A 306 -0.14 7.39 10.44
C SER A 306 -0.31 7.19 8.93
N CYS A 307 0.71 7.62 8.16
CA CYS A 307 0.69 7.53 6.70
C CYS A 307 1.91 6.73 6.23
N VAL A 308 1.68 5.58 5.60
CA VAL A 308 2.72 4.64 5.16
C VAL A 308 3.82 4.48 6.21
N GLY A 309 5.08 4.35 5.83
CA GLY A 309 6.20 4.31 6.77
C GLY A 309 7.50 4.72 6.09
N PRO A 310 8.52 5.15 6.85
CA PRO A 310 9.84 5.46 6.33
C PRO A 310 10.64 4.18 6.02
N ARG A 311 11.85 4.34 5.45
CA ARG A 311 12.68 3.23 5.00
C ARG A 311 12.98 2.18 6.07
N LYS A 312 13.56 2.58 7.22
CA LYS A 312 13.97 1.62 8.25
C LYS A 312 12.83 0.74 8.78
N PRO A 313 11.64 1.26 9.13
CA PRO A 313 10.49 0.43 9.43
C PRO A 313 10.06 -0.49 8.29
N THR A 314 10.23 -0.06 7.02
CA THR A 314 9.91 -0.91 5.87
C THR A 314 10.87 -2.11 5.76
N ASP A 315 12.18 -1.91 5.93
CA ASP A 315 13.16 -3.01 6.00
C ASP A 315 12.80 -3.99 7.12
N LYS A 316 12.52 -3.48 8.34
CA LYS A 316 12.10 -4.32 9.48
C LYS A 316 10.81 -5.11 9.19
N MET A 317 9.84 -4.47 8.54
CA MET A 317 8.58 -5.14 8.16
C MET A 317 8.83 -6.27 7.17
N VAL A 318 9.69 -6.09 6.16
CA VAL A 318 10.07 -7.12 5.19
C VAL A 318 10.69 -8.33 5.89
N ASP A 319 11.67 -8.09 6.78
CA ASP A 319 12.32 -9.15 7.57
C ASP A 319 11.31 -9.85 8.49
N PHE A 320 10.46 -9.07 9.16
CA PHE A 320 9.42 -9.61 10.05
C PHE A 320 8.45 -10.52 9.29
N CYS A 321 7.99 -10.08 8.11
CA CYS A 321 7.08 -10.84 7.28
C CYS A 321 7.67 -12.17 6.81
N ALA A 322 8.92 -12.15 6.33
CA ALA A 322 9.63 -13.35 5.92
C ALA A 322 9.82 -14.33 7.07
N LYS A 323 10.25 -13.84 8.24
CA LYS A 323 10.53 -14.66 9.44
C LYS A 323 9.28 -15.28 10.04
N ASN A 324 8.17 -14.55 10.07
CA ASN A 324 6.94 -14.96 10.77
C ASN A 324 5.83 -15.48 9.85
N ASP A 325 6.12 -15.60 8.55
CA ASP A 325 5.17 -16.01 7.51
C ASP A 325 3.89 -15.13 7.48
N VAL A 326 4.08 -13.80 7.55
CA VAL A 326 2.99 -12.82 7.50
C VAL A 326 2.86 -12.27 6.08
N TYR A 327 1.81 -12.68 5.39
CA TYR A 327 1.56 -12.24 4.01
C TYR A 327 0.07 -11.94 3.80
N PRO A 328 -0.24 -11.01 2.86
CA PRO A 328 -1.63 -10.76 2.48
C PRO A 328 -2.25 -11.97 1.79
N ILE A 329 -3.56 -12.09 1.93
CA ILE A 329 -4.37 -12.95 1.08
C ILE A 329 -4.56 -12.22 -0.24
N VAL A 330 -4.12 -12.84 -1.33
CA VAL A 330 -4.10 -12.25 -2.66
C VAL A 330 -4.94 -13.05 -3.64
N GLU A 331 -5.52 -12.33 -4.59
CA GLU A 331 -6.10 -12.86 -5.81
C GLU A 331 -5.19 -12.45 -6.97
N GLU A 332 -4.60 -13.42 -7.65
CA GLU A 332 -3.62 -13.19 -8.70
C GLU A 332 -4.31 -13.04 -10.07
N PHE A 333 -3.84 -12.08 -10.85
CA PHE A 333 -4.25 -11.79 -12.21
C PHE A 333 -3.05 -11.79 -13.15
N PRO A 334 -3.18 -12.25 -14.41
CA PRO A 334 -2.15 -12.04 -15.41
C PRO A 334 -2.12 -10.56 -15.86
N PHE A 335 -1.00 -10.13 -16.45
CA PHE A 335 -0.79 -8.75 -16.90
C PHE A 335 -1.93 -8.23 -17.80
N GLU A 336 -2.43 -9.06 -18.71
CA GLU A 336 -3.49 -8.71 -19.65
C GLU A 336 -4.83 -8.39 -18.96
N LYS A 337 -4.97 -8.83 -17.71
CA LYS A 337 -6.19 -8.66 -16.90
C LYS A 337 -6.10 -7.49 -15.89
N ILE A 338 -5.10 -6.62 -16.00
CA ILE A 338 -5.02 -5.41 -15.16
C ILE A 338 -6.31 -4.57 -15.23
N PRO A 339 -6.93 -4.32 -16.41
CA PRO A 339 -8.19 -3.56 -16.44
C PRO A 339 -9.31 -4.22 -15.64
N GLU A 340 -9.45 -5.55 -15.71
CA GLU A 340 -10.44 -6.31 -14.95
C GLU A 340 -10.17 -6.26 -13.44
N ALA A 341 -8.91 -6.41 -13.03
CA ALA A 341 -8.49 -6.31 -11.64
C ALA A 341 -8.72 -4.88 -11.08
N PHE A 342 -8.45 -3.85 -11.88
CA PHE A 342 -8.70 -2.46 -11.52
C PHE A 342 -10.19 -2.16 -11.36
N GLU A 343 -11.04 -2.61 -12.28
CA GLU A 343 -12.49 -2.48 -12.19
C GLU A 343 -13.05 -3.19 -10.94
N LYS A 344 -12.54 -4.39 -10.64
CA LYS A 344 -12.90 -5.14 -9.44
C LYS A 344 -12.55 -4.37 -8.16
N LEU A 345 -11.38 -3.74 -8.13
CA LEU A 345 -10.91 -2.91 -7.03
C LEU A 345 -11.80 -1.67 -6.87
N GLU A 346 -12.07 -0.95 -7.96
CA GLU A 346 -12.89 0.26 -7.98
C GLU A 346 -14.31 0.01 -7.47
N ASN A 347 -14.88 -1.13 -7.82
CA ASN A 347 -16.20 -1.57 -7.35
C ASN A 347 -16.21 -2.13 -5.91
N GLY A 348 -15.09 -2.05 -5.18
CA GLY A 348 -14.98 -2.52 -3.78
C GLY A 348 -15.15 -4.03 -3.61
N ARG A 349 -14.83 -4.85 -4.61
CA ARG A 349 -15.04 -6.30 -4.64
C ARG A 349 -13.78 -7.15 -4.51
N PRO A 350 -12.58 -6.64 -4.19
CA PRO A 350 -11.41 -7.51 -4.04
C PRO A 350 -11.58 -8.44 -2.85
N PHE A 351 -11.14 -9.68 -2.99
CA PHE A 351 -10.99 -10.58 -1.85
C PHE A 351 -9.66 -10.27 -1.16
N PHE A 352 -9.66 -9.27 -0.29
CA PHE A 352 -8.53 -8.62 0.38
C PHE A 352 -7.61 -7.83 -0.57
N ARG A 353 -6.74 -8.48 -1.37
CA ARG A 353 -5.78 -7.79 -2.25
C ARG A 353 -5.76 -8.42 -3.64
N CYS A 354 -5.64 -7.59 -4.68
CA CYS A 354 -5.35 -8.04 -6.03
C CYS A 354 -3.84 -7.88 -6.29
N VAL A 355 -3.24 -8.88 -6.94
CA VAL A 355 -1.84 -8.87 -7.39
C VAL A 355 -1.78 -9.29 -8.84
N VAL A 356 -0.97 -8.60 -9.62
CA VAL A 356 -0.75 -8.92 -11.03
C VAL A 356 0.61 -9.59 -11.21
N ASN A 357 0.62 -10.68 -11.94
CA ASN A 357 1.82 -11.39 -12.39
C ASN A 357 2.23 -10.88 -13.76
N MET A 358 3.45 -10.35 -13.86
CA MET A 358 3.99 -9.76 -15.08
C MET A 358 4.84 -10.75 -15.89
N LYS A 359 5.26 -11.87 -15.26
CA LYS A 359 6.33 -12.73 -15.80
C LYS A 359 6.01 -13.34 -17.15
N ASP A 360 4.83 -13.96 -17.27
CA ASP A 360 4.46 -14.69 -18.48
C ASP A 360 4.33 -13.76 -19.69
N PHE A 361 3.74 -12.57 -19.47
CA PHE A 361 3.61 -11.56 -20.52
C PHE A 361 4.98 -11.02 -20.94
N ALA A 362 5.83 -10.68 -19.99
CA ALA A 362 7.17 -10.15 -20.26
C ALA A 362 8.04 -11.17 -20.99
N GLU A 363 8.01 -12.44 -20.58
CA GLU A 363 8.77 -13.53 -21.23
C GLU A 363 8.30 -13.79 -22.66
N LYS A 364 6.97 -13.95 -22.86
CA LYS A 364 6.34 -14.16 -24.16
C LYS A 364 6.67 -13.07 -25.18
N ASN A 365 6.84 -11.83 -24.72
CA ASN A 365 7.09 -10.68 -25.58
C ASN A 365 8.58 -10.27 -25.61
N GLY A 366 9.49 -11.03 -25.01
CA GLY A 366 10.93 -10.75 -25.01
C GLY A 366 11.32 -9.46 -24.28
N LEU A 367 10.51 -9.01 -23.31
CA LEU A 367 10.70 -7.77 -22.55
C LEU A 367 11.64 -7.93 -21.34
N LYS A 368 11.98 -9.15 -20.98
CA LYS A 368 12.94 -9.46 -19.91
C LYS A 368 14.35 -9.20 -20.40
N LYS A 369 15.00 -8.15 -19.92
CA LYS A 369 16.36 -7.74 -20.36
C LYS A 369 17.38 -7.83 -19.23
#